data_a2dae6694b108a0553ab108b6393d633
#
_entry.id   a2dae6694b108a0553ab108b6393d633
#
_cell.length_a   1.000
_cell.length_b   1.000
_cell.length_c   1.000
_cell.angle_alpha   90.00
_cell.angle_beta   90.00
_cell.angle_gamma   90.00
#
_symmetry.space_group_name_H-M   'P 1'
#
loop_
_entity.id
_entity.type
_entity.pdbx_description
1 polymer ?
#
loop_
_entity_poly.entity_id
_entity_poly.type
_entity_poly.pdbx_seq_one_letter_code
_entity_poly.pdbx_strand_id
1 'polypeptide(L)'
;MTEAIPDAPASWRTVRSGEFDIAVFESGDPTAETVVLVHGWPDTHHLWDRVVPLLNRRFRVVTYDTRGHGESTRTRRIADFRLAELAKDFYAVIDAVSPDRPVHVLAHDWGSVQVWEAVCEPGAAARVASFTSVSGPNLDHLAKWMRERLSRPTPRNIWQPFTQLLSSAYTFFFMTPVLPRATFGLIGSERLWQLFVALMNETAPSNIKLGPSFRRDIVDGLLIYRANIVQHLLSPRERRTDVPVQLIVAGRDIAVRPAGYDDERNWTDRLWRRNIAAGHWVPFSHPELLATATTELIDSLAGAPAARGLRRAEIGRVGAPFADQLVVITGGGSGIGRDTALSFARRGAEIVLSDIDLVAAKETAELIAAEGGVAHAYSLDVSDETEVAAHADAVIAAHGVPDILINNAGIGQAGDFFDTPATEFDRVMRVNLGGVINGCRTFGKAMAERGLGGHIVNLSSMAAYSPQRGFSAYATSKSAVFMFSDCLRAELAGKGISVHTVCPGIVHTNIVANTRFSGIGADEERRKQQRYDKIYRRRGYGPAKVAELIVRAVERDRSIVPVTPEARLQYHVNRFAPAAVRFFAERVKLT
;
A
#
# COMPACT_ATOMS: atom_id res chain seq x y z
N MET A 1 14.36 16.59 15.78
CA MET A 1 15.82 16.36 15.93
C MET A 1 15.99 14.86 16.11
N THR A 2 16.31 14.15 15.02
CA THR A 2 16.65 12.74 15.04
C THR A 2 18.11 12.66 15.51
N GLU A 3 18.32 12.18 16.72
CA GLU A 3 19.66 11.82 17.20
C GLU A 3 20.28 10.83 16.21
N ALA A 4 21.43 11.19 15.69
CA ALA A 4 22.27 10.28 14.92
C ALA A 4 22.71 9.16 15.87
N ILE A 5 22.16 7.96 15.65
CA ILE A 5 22.57 6.76 16.36
C ILE A 5 23.98 6.43 15.86
N PRO A 6 24.99 6.26 16.77
CA PRO A 6 26.32 5.90 16.36
C PRO A 6 26.24 4.55 15.61
N ASP A 7 26.81 4.52 14.41
CA ASP A 7 27.04 3.28 13.66
C ASP A 7 27.84 2.34 14.58
N ALA A 8 27.21 1.27 15.06
CA ALA A 8 27.97 0.18 15.65
C ALA A 8 28.94 -0.32 14.56
N PRO A 9 30.24 -0.43 14.84
CA PRO A 9 31.21 -0.77 13.81
C PRO A 9 30.81 -2.10 13.19
N ALA A 10 30.50 -2.07 11.88
CA ALA A 10 30.24 -3.28 11.13
C ALA A 10 31.53 -4.11 11.13
N SER A 11 31.49 -5.26 11.77
CA SER A 11 32.58 -6.23 11.65
C SER A 11 32.38 -6.98 10.34
N TRP A 12 33.44 -7.19 9.58
CA TRP A 12 33.38 -8.05 8.40
C TRP A 12 34.36 -9.22 8.54
N ARG A 13 34.01 -10.36 7.96
CA ARG A 13 34.85 -11.54 7.92
C ARG A 13 34.63 -12.34 6.64
N THR A 14 35.49 -13.26 6.37
CA THR A 14 35.36 -14.19 5.26
C THR A 14 34.84 -15.54 5.77
N VAL A 15 33.85 -16.09 5.07
CA VAL A 15 33.34 -17.45 5.29
C VAL A 15 33.70 -18.31 4.10
N ARG A 16 34.27 -19.48 4.37
CA ARG A 16 34.69 -20.43 3.33
C ARG A 16 33.51 -21.29 2.88
N SER A 17 33.26 -21.31 1.57
CA SER A 17 32.29 -22.19 0.91
C SER A 17 32.97 -22.94 -0.24
N GLY A 18 33.38 -24.17 0.00
CA GLY A 18 34.19 -24.94 -0.95
C GLY A 18 35.51 -24.22 -1.29
N GLU A 19 35.70 -23.87 -2.55
CA GLU A 19 36.89 -23.12 -3.02
C GLU A 19 36.69 -21.58 -2.96
N PHE A 20 35.50 -21.09 -2.55
CA PHE A 20 35.12 -19.67 -2.57
C PHE A 20 35.18 -19.06 -1.17
N ASP A 21 35.64 -17.84 -1.08
CA ASP A 21 35.59 -16.99 0.09
C ASP A 21 34.42 -16.00 -0.06
N ILE A 22 33.48 -16.04 0.86
CA ILE A 22 32.26 -15.19 0.89
C ILE A 22 32.49 -14.09 1.92
N ALA A 23 32.41 -12.83 1.50
CA ALA A 23 32.53 -11.67 2.38
C ALA A 23 31.22 -11.45 3.14
N VAL A 24 31.28 -11.44 4.47
CA VAL A 24 30.15 -11.34 5.40
C VAL A 24 30.33 -10.14 6.30
N PHE A 25 29.27 -9.34 6.45
CA PHE A 25 29.23 -8.11 7.26
C PHE A 25 28.17 -8.26 8.34
N GLU A 26 28.51 -7.89 9.57
CA GLU A 26 27.65 -8.09 10.73
C GLU A 26 27.45 -6.77 11.50
N SER A 27 26.24 -6.51 11.97
CA SER A 27 25.90 -5.36 12.82
C SER A 27 24.80 -5.72 13.82
N GLY A 28 24.63 -4.90 14.85
CA GLY A 28 23.66 -5.12 15.93
C GLY A 28 24.20 -6.01 17.05
N ASP A 29 23.32 -6.37 18.00
CA ASP A 29 23.69 -7.21 19.16
C ASP A 29 23.96 -8.64 18.72
N PRO A 30 25.19 -9.19 18.92
CA PRO A 30 25.54 -10.54 18.53
C PRO A 30 24.76 -11.64 19.25
N THR A 31 24.07 -11.32 20.35
CA THR A 31 23.25 -12.27 21.12
C THR A 31 21.79 -12.30 20.70
N ALA A 32 21.34 -11.30 19.93
CA ALA A 32 20.00 -11.19 19.42
C ALA A 32 19.69 -12.24 18.34
N GLU A 33 18.41 -12.38 17.98
CA GLU A 33 17.98 -13.18 16.84
C GLU A 33 18.65 -12.68 15.56
N THR A 34 19.10 -13.62 14.72
CA THR A 34 19.88 -13.29 13.52
C THR A 34 18.96 -13.13 12.31
N VAL A 35 19.08 -11.99 11.62
CA VAL A 35 18.42 -11.72 10.33
C VAL A 35 19.50 -11.63 9.24
N VAL A 36 19.43 -12.52 8.24
CA VAL A 36 20.36 -12.56 7.11
C VAL A 36 19.74 -11.88 5.90
N LEU A 37 20.43 -10.89 5.33
CA LEU A 37 19.98 -10.14 4.18
C LEU A 37 20.75 -10.55 2.92
N VAL A 38 20.04 -10.95 1.86
CA VAL A 38 20.66 -11.52 0.65
C VAL A 38 20.30 -10.67 -0.57
N HIS A 39 21.32 -10.05 -1.17
CA HIS A 39 21.14 -9.20 -2.37
C HIS A 39 21.10 -10.03 -3.66
N GLY A 40 20.59 -9.41 -4.73
CA GLY A 40 20.58 -9.96 -6.09
C GLY A 40 21.54 -9.25 -7.05
N TRP A 41 21.28 -9.38 -8.33
CA TRP A 41 22.07 -8.75 -9.40
C TRP A 41 21.51 -7.35 -9.73
N PRO A 42 22.37 -6.36 -9.99
CA PRO A 42 23.83 -6.33 -9.91
C PRO A 42 24.36 -5.76 -8.58
N ASP A 43 23.58 -5.94 -7.52
CA ASP A 43 23.81 -5.32 -6.23
C ASP A 43 24.92 -6.02 -5.40
N THR A 44 25.21 -5.47 -4.23
CA THR A 44 26.08 -6.00 -3.18
C THR A 44 25.39 -5.80 -1.83
N HIS A 45 26.08 -6.09 -0.72
CA HIS A 45 25.57 -5.79 0.63
C HIS A 45 25.10 -4.33 0.79
N HIS A 46 25.61 -3.38 -0.02
CA HIS A 46 25.18 -1.97 -0.02
C HIS A 46 23.70 -1.74 -0.40
N LEU A 47 23.04 -2.71 -1.04
CA LEU A 47 21.58 -2.68 -1.26
C LEU A 47 20.83 -2.45 0.06
N TRP A 48 21.37 -2.95 1.15
CA TRP A 48 20.75 -3.00 2.47
C TRP A 48 21.12 -1.83 3.38
N ASP A 49 21.96 -0.88 2.94
CA ASP A 49 22.44 0.25 3.75
C ASP A 49 21.33 1.05 4.43
N ARG A 50 20.13 1.10 3.83
CA ARG A 50 18.97 1.76 4.42
C ARG A 50 18.08 0.85 5.27
N VAL A 51 18.19 -0.45 5.13
CA VAL A 51 17.39 -1.44 5.87
C VAL A 51 18.11 -1.87 7.15
N VAL A 52 19.44 -2.05 7.08
CA VAL A 52 20.27 -2.48 8.21
C VAL A 52 20.08 -1.59 9.45
N PRO A 53 20.12 -0.23 9.39
CA PRO A 53 19.95 0.61 10.57
C PRO A 53 18.55 0.52 11.22
N LEU A 54 17.56 0.02 10.49
CA LEU A 54 16.20 -0.18 11.01
C LEU A 54 16.07 -1.50 11.76
N LEU A 55 16.78 -2.54 11.30
CA LEU A 55 16.75 -3.88 11.89
C LEU A 55 17.75 -4.07 13.02
N ASN A 56 18.96 -3.49 12.92
CA ASN A 56 20.06 -3.72 13.88
C ASN A 56 19.82 -3.13 15.27
N ARG A 57 18.79 -2.30 15.43
CA ARG A 57 18.30 -1.83 16.75
C ARG A 57 17.77 -2.96 17.62
N ARG A 58 17.39 -4.07 17.01
CA ARG A 58 16.74 -5.19 17.68
C ARG A 58 17.34 -6.54 17.36
N PHE A 59 17.88 -6.71 16.17
CA PHE A 59 18.39 -7.97 15.64
C PHE A 59 19.88 -7.91 15.40
N ARG A 60 20.53 -9.06 15.45
CA ARG A 60 21.81 -9.23 14.80
C ARG A 60 21.58 -9.31 13.29
N VAL A 61 22.06 -8.34 12.55
CA VAL A 61 21.89 -8.26 11.09
C VAL A 61 23.16 -8.72 10.40
N VAL A 62 23.02 -9.67 9.51
CA VAL A 62 24.10 -10.21 8.68
C VAL A 62 23.78 -9.94 7.22
N THR A 63 24.69 -9.29 6.52
CA THR A 63 24.66 -9.16 5.05
C THR A 63 25.89 -9.86 4.47
N TYR A 64 25.82 -10.31 3.24
CA TYR A 64 27.00 -10.85 2.56
C TYR A 64 26.95 -10.54 1.07
N ASP A 65 28.13 -10.44 0.46
CA ASP A 65 28.23 -10.36 -0.99
C ASP A 65 28.13 -11.77 -1.58
N THR A 66 27.16 -11.97 -2.48
CA THR A 66 26.99 -13.24 -3.15
C THR A 66 28.20 -13.55 -4.04
N ARG A 67 28.48 -14.83 -4.30
CA ARG A 67 29.58 -15.28 -5.16
C ARG A 67 29.63 -14.47 -6.46
N GLY A 68 30.82 -13.95 -6.79
CA GLY A 68 31.05 -13.16 -8.00
C GLY A 68 30.74 -11.68 -7.87
N HIS A 69 30.20 -11.22 -6.74
CA HIS A 69 29.89 -9.81 -6.46
C HIS A 69 30.73 -9.27 -5.30
N GLY A 70 30.84 -7.96 -5.23
CA GLY A 70 31.45 -7.23 -4.13
C GLY A 70 32.87 -7.70 -3.79
N GLU A 71 33.06 -8.00 -2.50
CA GLU A 71 34.33 -8.48 -1.92
C GLU A 71 34.45 -10.01 -1.92
N SER A 72 33.41 -10.76 -2.38
CA SER A 72 33.43 -12.22 -2.46
C SER A 72 34.26 -12.72 -3.65
N THR A 73 34.74 -13.98 -3.55
CA THR A 73 35.54 -14.62 -4.61
C THR A 73 34.79 -14.60 -5.94
N ARG A 74 35.51 -14.24 -6.99
CA ARG A 74 35.03 -14.14 -8.36
C ARG A 74 35.29 -15.42 -9.14
N THR A 75 34.37 -15.71 -10.03
CA THR A 75 34.48 -16.80 -10.99
C THR A 75 33.93 -16.40 -12.34
N ARG A 76 34.40 -17.05 -13.39
CA ARG A 76 33.87 -16.93 -14.75
C ARG A 76 33.24 -18.23 -15.27
N ARG A 77 33.17 -19.25 -14.43
CA ARG A 77 32.60 -20.56 -14.75
C ARG A 77 31.06 -20.48 -14.55
N ILE A 78 30.30 -20.71 -15.62
CA ILE A 78 28.82 -20.67 -15.55
C ILE A 78 28.28 -21.66 -14.51
N ALA A 79 28.90 -22.83 -14.38
CA ALA A 79 28.47 -23.86 -13.44
C ALA A 79 28.44 -23.37 -11.98
N ASP A 80 29.36 -22.46 -11.61
CA ASP A 80 29.45 -21.94 -10.26
C ASP A 80 28.28 -21.05 -9.87
N PHE A 81 27.54 -20.50 -10.85
CA PHE A 81 26.35 -19.69 -10.64
C PHE A 81 25.04 -20.50 -10.65
N ARG A 82 25.08 -21.82 -10.68
CA ARG A 82 23.87 -22.65 -10.51
C ARG A 82 23.27 -22.43 -9.12
N LEU A 83 21.94 -22.39 -9.05
CA LEU A 83 21.25 -22.15 -7.78
C LEU A 83 21.65 -23.12 -6.67
N ALA A 84 21.89 -24.39 -7.01
CA ALA A 84 22.36 -25.38 -6.05
C ALA A 84 23.72 -25.03 -5.44
N GLU A 85 24.63 -24.40 -6.19
CA GLU A 85 25.93 -23.94 -5.67
C GLU A 85 25.79 -22.68 -4.81
N LEU A 86 24.91 -21.75 -5.23
CA LEU A 86 24.61 -20.55 -4.45
C LEU A 86 23.88 -20.87 -3.14
N ALA A 87 23.04 -21.90 -3.13
CA ALA A 87 22.42 -22.42 -1.91
C ALA A 87 23.44 -22.99 -0.92
N LYS A 88 24.52 -23.63 -1.40
CA LYS A 88 25.63 -24.06 -0.54
C LYS A 88 26.34 -22.87 0.10
N ASP A 89 26.56 -21.78 -0.65
CA ASP A 89 27.16 -20.56 -0.07
C ASP A 89 26.26 -19.97 1.02
N PHE A 90 24.94 -19.89 0.75
CA PHE A 90 23.99 -19.44 1.75
C PHE A 90 24.06 -20.28 3.03
N TYR A 91 24.06 -21.60 2.91
CA TYR A 91 24.18 -22.49 4.06
C TYR A 91 25.51 -22.33 4.78
N ALA A 92 26.64 -22.23 4.06
CA ALA A 92 27.95 -21.99 4.67
C ALA A 92 27.97 -20.69 5.50
N VAL A 93 27.32 -19.62 4.99
CA VAL A 93 27.21 -18.35 5.72
C VAL A 93 26.38 -18.53 6.98
N ILE A 94 25.16 -19.10 6.90
CA ILE A 94 24.31 -19.22 8.09
C ILE A 94 24.87 -20.15 9.13
N ASP A 95 25.58 -21.24 8.75
CA ASP A 95 26.26 -22.14 9.68
C ASP A 95 27.42 -21.44 10.40
N ALA A 96 28.11 -20.55 9.70
CA ALA A 96 29.23 -19.81 10.29
C ALA A 96 28.73 -18.69 11.25
N VAL A 97 27.58 -18.06 10.98
CA VAL A 97 27.07 -16.95 11.80
C VAL A 97 26.09 -17.39 12.89
N SER A 98 25.36 -18.48 12.69
CA SER A 98 24.37 -18.98 13.65
C SER A 98 24.30 -20.52 13.65
N PRO A 99 25.32 -21.21 14.14
CA PRO A 99 25.43 -22.66 14.08
C PRO A 99 24.34 -23.38 14.89
N ASP A 100 23.90 -22.77 16.00
CA ASP A 100 23.03 -23.42 16.98
C ASP A 100 21.57 -22.97 16.92
N ARG A 101 21.25 -21.92 16.15
CA ARG A 101 19.90 -21.35 16.06
C ARG A 101 19.53 -21.08 14.61
N PRO A 102 18.25 -21.35 14.22
CA PRO A 102 17.78 -20.99 12.90
C PRO A 102 17.77 -19.45 12.71
N VAL A 103 18.00 -19.01 11.48
CA VAL A 103 18.03 -17.59 11.12
C VAL A 103 16.74 -17.15 10.42
N HIS A 104 16.42 -15.86 10.52
CA HIS A 104 15.42 -15.23 9.66
C HIS A 104 16.11 -14.68 8.41
N VAL A 105 15.43 -14.72 7.28
CA VAL A 105 16.00 -14.30 5.99
C VAL A 105 15.14 -13.25 5.32
N LEU A 106 15.77 -12.17 4.85
CA LEU A 106 15.18 -11.19 3.95
C LEU A 106 16.03 -11.17 2.66
N ALA A 107 15.44 -11.48 1.52
CA ALA A 107 16.22 -11.58 0.30
C ALA A 107 15.51 -10.89 -0.88
N HIS A 108 16.31 -10.33 -1.80
CA HIS A 108 15.85 -9.56 -2.94
C HIS A 108 16.39 -10.12 -4.26
N ASP A 109 15.54 -10.09 -5.31
CA ASP A 109 15.89 -10.47 -6.68
C ASP A 109 16.56 -11.85 -6.76
N TRP A 110 17.72 -11.99 -7.41
CA TRP A 110 18.49 -13.26 -7.47
C TRP A 110 18.93 -13.76 -6.09
N GLY A 111 19.06 -12.87 -5.10
CA GLY A 111 19.23 -13.28 -3.71
C GLY A 111 18.03 -14.04 -3.18
N SER A 112 16.83 -13.58 -3.49
CA SER A 112 15.60 -14.30 -3.16
C SER A 112 15.49 -15.63 -3.93
N VAL A 113 15.81 -15.63 -5.23
CA VAL A 113 15.79 -16.84 -6.06
C VAL A 113 16.72 -17.94 -5.50
N GLN A 114 17.94 -17.58 -5.04
CA GLN A 114 18.85 -18.56 -4.45
C GLN A 114 18.39 -19.05 -3.06
N VAL A 115 17.76 -18.17 -2.26
CA VAL A 115 17.19 -18.57 -0.97
C VAL A 115 16.00 -19.51 -1.17
N TRP A 116 15.17 -19.30 -2.20
CA TRP A 116 14.12 -20.25 -2.58
C TRP A 116 14.68 -21.65 -2.88
N GLU A 117 15.85 -21.74 -3.55
CA GLU A 117 16.51 -23.03 -3.76
C GLU A 117 16.87 -23.67 -2.43
N ALA A 118 17.46 -22.90 -1.50
CA ALA A 118 17.88 -23.40 -0.20
C ALA A 118 16.70 -23.83 0.68
N VAL A 119 15.67 -23.00 0.83
CA VAL A 119 14.54 -23.29 1.75
C VAL A 119 13.65 -24.44 1.27
N CYS A 120 13.77 -24.86 0.01
CA CYS A 120 13.09 -26.04 -0.49
C CYS A 120 13.93 -27.34 -0.32
N GLU A 121 15.12 -27.29 0.27
CA GLU A 121 15.87 -28.49 0.62
C GLU A 121 15.30 -29.17 1.86
N PRO A 122 15.30 -30.51 1.92
CA PRO A 122 14.81 -31.23 3.10
C PRO A 122 15.52 -30.78 4.39
N GLY A 123 14.74 -30.48 5.43
CA GLY A 123 15.28 -30.06 6.72
C GLY A 123 15.64 -28.56 6.80
N ALA A 124 15.35 -27.76 5.79
CA ALA A 124 15.63 -26.32 5.78
C ALA A 124 15.03 -25.57 6.98
N ALA A 125 13.85 -25.98 7.46
CA ALA A 125 13.16 -25.36 8.60
C ALA A 125 13.94 -25.46 9.93
N ALA A 126 14.88 -26.40 10.05
CA ALA A 126 15.77 -26.49 11.21
C ALA A 126 16.85 -25.38 11.23
N ARG A 127 17.10 -24.74 10.09
CA ARG A 127 18.17 -23.74 9.89
C ARG A 127 17.64 -22.36 9.52
N VAL A 128 16.43 -22.28 8.93
CA VAL A 128 15.77 -21.05 8.52
C VAL A 128 14.40 -20.97 9.20
N ALA A 129 14.25 -20.03 10.13
CA ALA A 129 13.03 -19.82 10.90
C ALA A 129 11.92 -19.12 10.08
N SER A 130 12.32 -18.22 9.17
CA SER A 130 11.39 -17.56 8.23
C SER A 130 12.13 -16.99 7.03
N PHE A 131 11.40 -16.80 5.94
CA PHE A 131 11.92 -16.23 4.72
C PHE A 131 11.01 -15.12 4.19
N THR A 132 11.51 -13.89 4.11
CA THR A 132 10.85 -12.76 3.43
C THR A 132 11.46 -12.60 2.03
N SER A 133 10.68 -12.96 1.01
CA SER A 133 11.05 -12.91 -0.41
C SER A 133 10.58 -11.61 -1.04
N VAL A 134 11.47 -10.87 -1.68
CA VAL A 134 11.20 -9.58 -2.33
C VAL A 134 11.62 -9.65 -3.80
N SER A 135 10.69 -9.46 -4.71
CA SER A 135 10.96 -9.34 -6.17
C SER A 135 11.80 -10.48 -6.78
N GLY A 136 11.79 -11.67 -6.17
CA GLY A 136 12.54 -12.83 -6.65
C GLY A 136 11.78 -14.13 -6.38
N PRO A 137 11.05 -14.69 -7.39
CA PRO A 137 10.24 -15.90 -7.23
C PRO A 137 11.08 -17.17 -7.26
N ASN A 138 10.49 -18.27 -6.82
CA ASN A 138 11.02 -19.58 -7.16
C ASN A 138 10.84 -19.82 -8.67
N LEU A 139 11.94 -20.10 -9.40
CA LEU A 139 11.89 -20.26 -10.85
C LEU A 139 11.09 -21.51 -11.29
N ASP A 140 11.14 -22.58 -10.51
CA ASP A 140 10.37 -23.81 -10.79
C ASP A 140 8.87 -23.54 -10.61
N HIS A 141 8.46 -22.81 -9.54
CA HIS A 141 7.07 -22.43 -9.31
C HIS A 141 6.55 -21.51 -10.42
N LEU A 142 7.32 -20.49 -10.79
CA LEU A 142 6.97 -19.58 -11.89
C LEU A 142 6.78 -20.34 -13.22
N ALA A 143 7.67 -21.27 -13.54
CA ALA A 143 7.55 -22.09 -14.75
C ALA A 143 6.33 -23.00 -14.73
N LYS A 144 6.02 -23.62 -13.58
CA LYS A 144 4.80 -24.43 -13.39
C LYS A 144 3.54 -23.58 -13.51
N TRP A 145 3.51 -22.42 -12.86
CA TRP A 145 2.41 -21.46 -12.98
C TRP A 145 2.13 -21.10 -14.45
N MET A 146 3.18 -20.78 -15.22
CA MET A 146 3.02 -20.47 -16.65
C MET A 146 2.43 -21.65 -17.42
N ARG A 147 2.93 -22.88 -17.21
CA ARG A 147 2.43 -24.08 -17.88
C ARG A 147 0.98 -24.37 -17.51
N GLU A 148 0.60 -24.26 -16.26
CA GLU A 148 -0.77 -24.48 -15.81
C GLU A 148 -1.74 -23.46 -16.42
N ARG A 149 -1.37 -22.17 -16.47
CA ARG A 149 -2.19 -21.14 -17.13
C ARG A 149 -2.38 -21.44 -18.62
N LEU A 150 -1.32 -21.81 -19.32
CA LEU A 150 -1.38 -22.12 -20.75
C LEU A 150 -2.11 -23.44 -21.06
N SER A 151 -2.13 -24.41 -20.15
CA SER A 151 -2.88 -25.67 -20.32
C SER A 151 -4.40 -25.50 -20.24
N ARG A 152 -4.89 -24.39 -19.62
CA ARG A 152 -6.31 -24.05 -19.48
C ARG A 152 -6.59 -22.67 -20.09
N PRO A 153 -6.59 -22.55 -21.45
CA PRO A 153 -6.57 -21.25 -22.10
C PRO A 153 -7.89 -20.48 -21.91
N THR A 154 -7.81 -19.38 -21.18
CA THR A 154 -8.81 -18.32 -21.11
C THR A 154 -8.13 -17.00 -21.46
N PRO A 155 -8.84 -15.91 -21.81
CA PRO A 155 -8.20 -14.63 -22.09
C PRO A 155 -7.24 -14.19 -20.96
N ARG A 156 -7.61 -14.39 -19.71
CA ARG A 156 -6.76 -14.08 -18.55
C ARG A 156 -5.54 -15.00 -18.47
N ASN A 157 -5.74 -16.30 -18.63
CA ASN A 157 -4.69 -17.30 -18.52
C ASN A 157 -3.66 -17.23 -19.67
N ILE A 158 -4.04 -16.68 -20.82
CA ILE A 158 -3.11 -16.37 -21.91
C ILE A 158 -2.38 -15.06 -21.64
N TRP A 159 -3.12 -14.02 -21.21
CA TRP A 159 -2.58 -12.68 -21.01
C TRP A 159 -1.54 -12.59 -19.89
N GLN A 160 -1.77 -13.28 -18.77
CA GLN A 160 -0.84 -13.23 -17.63
C GLN A 160 0.55 -13.82 -17.97
N PRO A 161 0.70 -15.05 -18.50
CA PRO A 161 2.00 -15.56 -18.95
C PRO A 161 2.63 -14.72 -20.06
N PHE A 162 1.83 -14.21 -21.00
CA PHE A 162 2.33 -13.35 -22.07
C PHE A 162 2.96 -12.07 -21.50
N THR A 163 2.31 -11.40 -20.55
CA THR A 163 2.87 -10.21 -19.90
C THR A 163 4.10 -10.52 -19.07
N GLN A 164 4.18 -11.71 -18.44
CA GLN A 164 5.39 -12.15 -17.75
C GLN A 164 6.53 -12.40 -18.74
N LEU A 165 6.29 -13.08 -19.86
CA LEU A 165 7.31 -13.30 -20.90
C LEU A 165 7.83 -11.98 -21.46
N LEU A 166 6.94 -11.01 -21.69
CA LEU A 166 7.32 -9.68 -22.14
C LEU A 166 8.19 -8.95 -21.09
N SER A 167 7.80 -9.01 -19.81
CA SER A 167 8.61 -8.48 -18.70
C SER A 167 9.97 -9.15 -18.59
N SER A 168 10.04 -10.46 -18.85
CA SER A 168 11.28 -11.24 -18.79
C SER A 168 12.09 -11.20 -20.09
N ALA A 169 11.65 -10.47 -21.13
CA ALA A 169 12.33 -10.48 -22.44
C ALA A 169 13.80 -10.02 -22.37
N TYR A 170 14.14 -9.14 -21.43
CA TYR A 170 15.51 -8.70 -21.19
C TYR A 170 16.45 -9.88 -20.81
N THR A 171 15.93 -10.96 -20.22
CA THR A 171 16.74 -12.12 -19.85
C THR A 171 17.32 -12.81 -21.08
N PHE A 172 16.63 -12.82 -22.23
CA PHE A 172 17.16 -13.33 -23.48
C PHE A 172 18.37 -12.53 -23.95
N PHE A 173 18.33 -11.20 -23.82
CA PHE A 173 19.50 -10.35 -24.08
C PHE A 173 20.64 -10.70 -23.11
N PHE A 174 20.39 -10.84 -21.80
CA PHE A 174 21.42 -11.14 -20.78
C PHE A 174 22.05 -12.54 -20.97
N MET A 175 21.32 -13.46 -21.55
CA MET A 175 21.85 -14.81 -21.84
C MET A 175 22.80 -14.83 -23.06
N THR A 176 22.82 -13.82 -23.91
CA THR A 176 23.77 -13.80 -25.04
C THR A 176 25.22 -13.63 -24.58
N PRO A 177 26.20 -14.28 -25.24
CA PRO A 177 27.56 -14.36 -24.70
C PRO A 177 28.35 -13.04 -24.65
N VAL A 178 28.20 -12.20 -25.65
CA VAL A 178 29.09 -11.04 -25.86
C VAL A 178 28.35 -9.72 -25.71
N LEU A 179 27.14 -9.63 -26.26
CA LEU A 179 26.42 -8.36 -26.42
C LEU A 179 26.15 -7.64 -25.08
N PRO A 180 25.62 -8.28 -24.02
CA PRO A 180 25.41 -7.58 -22.74
C PRO A 180 26.69 -7.12 -22.09
N ARG A 181 27.76 -7.94 -22.17
CA ARG A 181 29.07 -7.57 -21.62
C ARG A 181 29.65 -6.34 -22.31
N ALA A 182 29.55 -6.28 -23.64
CA ALA A 182 29.98 -5.11 -24.41
C ALA A 182 29.13 -3.87 -24.07
N THR A 183 27.80 -4.05 -24.02
CA THR A 183 26.86 -2.98 -23.71
C THR A 183 27.12 -2.39 -22.31
N PHE A 184 27.14 -3.21 -21.28
CA PHE A 184 27.38 -2.72 -19.90
C PHE A 184 28.83 -2.29 -19.68
N GLY A 185 29.79 -2.83 -20.40
CA GLY A 185 31.17 -2.36 -20.39
C GLY A 185 31.33 -0.94 -20.94
N LEU A 186 30.51 -0.58 -21.93
CA LEU A 186 30.52 0.75 -22.56
C LEU A 186 29.64 1.77 -21.82
N ILE A 187 28.41 1.41 -21.48
CA ILE A 187 27.39 2.33 -20.93
C ILE A 187 27.01 2.05 -19.47
N GLY A 188 27.54 1.02 -18.85
CA GLY A 188 27.28 0.63 -17.45
C GLY A 188 27.90 1.58 -16.44
N SER A 189 27.58 2.87 -16.51
CA SER A 189 28.04 3.84 -15.51
C SER A 189 27.12 3.81 -14.29
N GLU A 190 27.70 3.92 -13.09
CA GLU A 190 26.95 4.00 -11.82
C GLU A 190 25.87 5.07 -11.85
N ARG A 191 26.19 6.25 -12.38
CA ARG A 191 25.24 7.38 -12.47
C ARG A 191 24.04 7.05 -13.37
N LEU A 192 24.25 6.42 -14.51
CA LEU A 192 23.14 6.03 -15.40
C LEU A 192 22.28 4.94 -14.77
N TRP A 193 22.89 3.99 -14.08
CA TRP A 193 22.17 2.96 -13.35
C TRP A 193 21.35 3.55 -12.18
N GLN A 194 21.94 4.45 -11.40
CA GLN A 194 21.23 5.17 -10.33
C GLN A 194 20.02 5.94 -10.88
N LEU A 195 20.16 6.64 -11.99
CA LEU A 195 19.04 7.36 -12.63
C LEU A 195 17.96 6.39 -13.12
N PHE A 196 18.34 5.28 -13.74
CA PHE A 196 17.41 4.23 -14.18
C PHE A 196 16.63 3.64 -13.00
N VAL A 197 17.31 3.21 -11.96
CA VAL A 197 16.68 2.64 -10.76
C VAL A 197 15.81 3.67 -10.05
N ALA A 198 16.27 4.93 -9.95
CA ALA A 198 15.50 6.02 -9.35
C ALA A 198 14.18 6.27 -10.08
N LEU A 199 14.21 6.29 -11.42
CA LEU A 199 13.02 6.47 -12.26
C LEU A 199 12.06 5.29 -12.11
N MET A 200 12.57 4.05 -12.16
CA MET A 200 11.74 2.84 -12.08
C MET A 200 11.10 2.63 -10.70
N ASN A 201 11.67 3.20 -9.65
CA ASN A 201 11.19 3.02 -8.27
C ASN A 201 10.65 4.30 -7.62
N GLU A 202 10.54 5.39 -8.38
CA GLU A 202 10.06 6.69 -7.88
C GLU A 202 10.79 7.13 -6.59
N THR A 203 12.11 6.96 -6.57
CA THR A 203 12.96 7.33 -5.43
C THR A 203 14.05 8.32 -5.86
N ALA A 204 14.67 9.02 -4.91
CA ALA A 204 15.77 9.92 -5.22
C ALA A 204 17.02 9.11 -5.61
N PRO A 205 17.82 9.55 -6.61
CA PRO A 205 19.08 8.90 -6.97
C PRO A 205 20.07 8.78 -5.80
N SER A 206 20.02 9.72 -4.85
CA SER A 206 20.83 9.70 -3.62
C SER A 206 20.51 8.53 -2.67
N ASN A 207 19.34 7.92 -2.80
CA ASN A 207 18.95 6.75 -2.01
C ASN A 207 19.56 5.45 -2.54
N ILE A 208 20.13 5.48 -3.75
CA ILE A 208 20.67 4.30 -4.42
C ILE A 208 22.17 4.26 -4.21
N LYS A 209 22.61 3.37 -3.34
CA LYS A 209 24.04 3.13 -3.07
C LYS A 209 24.48 1.89 -3.81
N LEU A 210 25.47 2.05 -4.65
CA LEU A 210 26.13 0.98 -5.40
C LEU A 210 27.51 0.72 -4.80
N GLY A 211 27.91 -0.52 -4.73
CA GLY A 211 29.23 -0.89 -4.24
C GLY A 211 30.35 -0.43 -5.20
N PRO A 212 31.59 -0.27 -4.73
CA PRO A 212 32.73 0.15 -5.55
C PRO A 212 33.05 -0.81 -6.69
N SER A 213 32.59 -2.05 -6.59
CA SER A 213 32.73 -3.11 -7.60
C SER A 213 31.66 -3.10 -8.69
N PHE A 214 30.64 -2.22 -8.61
CA PHE A 214 29.44 -2.23 -9.45
C PHE A 214 29.70 -2.46 -10.95
N ARG A 215 30.68 -1.74 -11.54
CA ARG A 215 31.01 -1.88 -12.96
C ARG A 215 31.45 -3.28 -13.37
N ARG A 216 32.01 -4.03 -12.44
CA ARG A 216 32.40 -5.43 -12.65
C ARG A 216 31.22 -6.35 -12.38
N ASP A 217 30.50 -6.10 -11.31
CA ASP A 217 29.41 -6.94 -10.84
C ASP A 217 28.24 -6.99 -11.83
N ILE A 218 27.92 -5.86 -12.47
CA ILE A 218 26.88 -5.78 -13.52
C ILE A 218 27.23 -6.65 -14.74
N VAL A 219 28.53 -6.86 -15.02
CA VAL A 219 28.99 -7.67 -16.16
C VAL A 219 29.18 -9.14 -15.76
N ASP A 220 29.87 -9.41 -14.65
CA ASP A 220 30.24 -10.76 -14.25
C ASP A 220 29.02 -11.53 -13.69
N GLY A 221 28.10 -10.85 -12.98
CA GLY A 221 26.87 -11.44 -12.47
C GLY A 221 25.85 -11.90 -13.55
N LEU A 222 26.02 -11.47 -14.82
CA LEU A 222 25.17 -11.96 -15.93
C LEU A 222 25.23 -13.49 -16.11
N LEU A 223 26.25 -14.15 -15.57
CA LEU A 223 26.39 -15.60 -15.63
C LEU A 223 25.27 -16.34 -14.91
N ILE A 224 24.64 -15.71 -13.90
CA ILE A 224 23.52 -16.31 -13.15
C ILE A 224 22.31 -16.57 -14.05
N TYR A 225 22.01 -15.68 -15.00
CA TYR A 225 20.94 -15.86 -15.98
C TYR A 225 21.19 -17.06 -16.88
N ARG A 226 22.42 -17.20 -17.39
CA ARG A 226 22.83 -18.31 -18.27
C ARG A 226 22.81 -19.64 -17.55
N ALA A 227 23.18 -19.66 -16.28
CA ALA A 227 23.24 -20.87 -15.47
C ALA A 227 21.86 -21.47 -15.18
N ASN A 228 20.81 -20.64 -15.10
CA ASN A 228 19.57 -21.05 -14.43
C ASN A 228 18.31 -20.94 -15.29
N ILE A 229 18.11 -19.85 -16.06
CA ILE A 229 16.81 -19.55 -16.68
C ILE A 229 16.30 -20.69 -17.57
N VAL A 230 17.10 -21.16 -18.53
CA VAL A 230 16.67 -22.17 -19.49
C VAL A 230 16.36 -23.50 -18.82
N GLN A 231 17.19 -23.92 -17.87
CA GLN A 231 17.03 -25.20 -17.19
C GLN A 231 15.69 -25.25 -16.42
N HIS A 232 15.38 -24.22 -15.63
CA HIS A 232 14.16 -24.18 -14.81
C HIS A 232 12.90 -23.99 -15.65
N LEU A 233 12.96 -23.23 -16.76
CA LEU A 233 11.83 -23.09 -17.67
C LEU A 233 11.48 -24.39 -18.40
N LEU A 234 12.50 -25.14 -18.84
CA LEU A 234 12.29 -26.37 -19.62
C LEU A 234 12.00 -27.59 -18.75
N SER A 235 12.51 -27.64 -17.51
CA SER A 235 12.38 -28.81 -16.63
C SER A 235 12.11 -28.38 -15.17
N PRO A 236 10.96 -27.75 -14.90
CA PRO A 236 10.62 -27.30 -13.54
C PRO A 236 10.41 -28.49 -12.61
N ARG A 237 11.09 -28.43 -11.46
CA ARG A 237 11.04 -29.46 -10.43
C ARG A 237 9.85 -29.23 -9.48
N GLU A 238 9.47 -30.27 -8.73
CA GLU A 238 8.58 -30.12 -7.59
C GLU A 238 9.42 -29.64 -6.40
N ARG A 239 9.13 -28.42 -5.92
CA ARG A 239 9.85 -27.79 -4.81
C ARG A 239 8.83 -27.35 -3.78
N ARG A 240 8.99 -27.82 -2.54
CA ARG A 240 8.11 -27.47 -1.39
C ARG A 240 8.97 -26.99 -0.25
N THR A 241 8.39 -26.18 0.62
CA THR A 241 9.05 -25.71 1.82
C THR A 241 8.12 -25.70 3.03
N ASP A 242 8.63 -26.14 4.17
CA ASP A 242 8.01 -26.03 5.49
C ASP A 242 8.41 -24.72 6.19
N VAL A 243 9.37 -23.98 5.62
CA VAL A 243 9.79 -22.67 6.12
C VAL A 243 8.64 -21.68 5.94
N PRO A 244 8.26 -20.92 6.99
CA PRO A 244 7.28 -19.83 6.86
C PRO A 244 7.77 -18.76 5.88
N VAL A 245 6.98 -18.44 4.84
CA VAL A 245 7.36 -17.50 3.79
C VAL A 245 6.45 -16.27 3.78
N GLN A 246 7.06 -15.09 3.69
CA GLN A 246 6.38 -13.84 3.40
C GLN A 246 6.81 -13.31 2.03
N LEU A 247 5.86 -13.06 1.15
CA LEU A 247 6.09 -12.43 -0.15
C LEU A 247 5.85 -10.93 -0.06
N ILE A 248 6.81 -10.13 -0.48
CA ILE A 248 6.64 -8.71 -0.76
C ILE A 248 6.57 -8.55 -2.27
N VAL A 249 5.37 -8.37 -2.78
CA VAL A 249 5.08 -8.34 -4.22
C VAL A 249 4.94 -6.91 -4.69
N ALA A 250 5.93 -6.43 -5.44
CA ALA A 250 5.94 -5.09 -6.00
C ALA A 250 5.02 -5.01 -7.23
N GLY A 251 3.99 -4.15 -7.17
CA GLY A 251 2.96 -4.06 -8.21
C GLY A 251 3.46 -3.50 -9.56
N ARG A 252 4.56 -2.74 -9.54
CA ARG A 252 5.19 -2.12 -10.71
C ARG A 252 6.54 -2.76 -11.06
N ASP A 253 6.76 -3.98 -10.57
CA ASP A 253 7.98 -4.73 -10.88
C ASP A 253 8.12 -4.93 -12.39
N ILE A 254 9.28 -4.57 -12.93
CA ILE A 254 9.59 -4.70 -14.35
C ILE A 254 10.06 -6.11 -14.74
N ALA A 255 10.51 -6.91 -13.76
CA ALA A 255 11.06 -8.24 -13.97
C ALA A 255 10.02 -9.34 -13.70
N VAL A 256 9.31 -9.25 -12.58
CA VAL A 256 8.35 -10.26 -12.13
C VAL A 256 6.98 -9.67 -11.92
N ARG A 257 6.02 -10.11 -12.70
CA ARG A 257 4.63 -9.65 -12.56
C ARG A 257 3.96 -10.25 -11.32
N PRO A 258 3.09 -9.49 -10.63
CA PRO A 258 2.41 -9.96 -9.42
C PRO A 258 1.68 -11.29 -9.57
N ALA A 259 1.12 -11.57 -10.76
CA ALA A 259 0.42 -12.82 -11.05
C ALA A 259 1.34 -14.06 -11.00
N GLY A 260 2.65 -13.89 -11.18
CA GLY A 260 3.62 -14.98 -11.09
C GLY A 260 3.72 -15.62 -9.70
N TYR A 261 3.20 -14.94 -8.66
CA TYR A 261 3.15 -15.43 -7.28
C TYR A 261 1.78 -16.00 -6.86
N ASP A 262 0.82 -16.11 -7.78
CA ASP A 262 -0.57 -16.47 -7.41
C ASP A 262 -0.70 -17.90 -6.88
N ASP A 263 0.17 -18.80 -7.29
CA ASP A 263 0.09 -20.23 -6.98
C ASP A 263 1.09 -20.67 -5.87
N GLU A 264 1.86 -19.75 -5.27
CA GLU A 264 2.91 -20.06 -4.25
C GLU A 264 2.35 -20.85 -3.04
N ARG A 265 1.09 -20.64 -2.69
CA ARG A 265 0.42 -21.41 -1.64
C ARG A 265 0.38 -22.94 -1.88
N ASN A 266 0.60 -23.37 -3.12
CA ASN A 266 0.59 -24.80 -3.45
C ASN A 266 1.88 -25.50 -3.01
N TRP A 267 2.93 -24.74 -2.71
CA TRP A 267 4.27 -25.23 -2.39
C TRP A 267 4.80 -24.75 -1.03
N THR A 268 3.99 -23.96 -0.32
CA THR A 268 4.39 -23.34 0.95
C THR A 268 3.30 -23.55 1.98
N ASP A 269 3.62 -24.15 3.14
CA ASP A 269 2.64 -24.50 4.18
C ASP A 269 2.10 -23.24 4.90
N ARG A 270 2.98 -22.28 5.18
CA ARG A 270 2.64 -21.01 5.84
C ARG A 270 3.08 -19.84 4.97
N LEU A 271 2.11 -19.10 4.42
CA LEU A 271 2.35 -18.07 3.43
C LEU A 271 1.65 -16.76 3.79
N TRP A 272 2.40 -15.67 3.75
CA TRP A 272 1.89 -14.30 3.78
C TRP A 272 2.24 -13.59 2.48
N ARG A 273 1.34 -12.72 2.00
CA ARG A 273 1.56 -11.94 0.78
C ARG A 273 1.18 -10.48 1.00
N ARG A 274 2.13 -9.57 0.85
CA ARG A 274 1.93 -8.12 0.83
C ARG A 274 2.11 -7.60 -0.58
N ASN A 275 1.05 -7.06 -1.16
CA ASN A 275 1.14 -6.35 -2.43
C ASN A 275 1.45 -4.88 -2.12
N ILE A 276 2.49 -4.34 -2.75
CA ILE A 276 2.96 -2.97 -2.52
C ILE A 276 3.04 -2.18 -3.82
N ALA A 277 2.80 -0.87 -3.75
CA ALA A 277 2.88 0.02 -4.90
C ALA A 277 4.32 0.49 -5.14
N ALA A 278 5.23 -0.43 -5.41
CA ALA A 278 6.65 -0.18 -5.62
C ALA A 278 7.15 -0.76 -6.95
N GLY A 279 8.32 -0.30 -7.40
CA GLY A 279 9.10 -0.92 -8.46
C GLY A 279 9.95 -2.08 -7.92
N HIS A 280 10.85 -2.60 -8.77
CA HIS A 280 11.64 -3.80 -8.48
C HIS A 280 12.57 -3.64 -7.26
N TRP A 281 13.31 -2.52 -7.15
CA TRP A 281 14.29 -2.27 -6.07
C TRP A 281 13.64 -1.71 -4.81
N VAL A 282 12.79 -2.51 -4.17
CA VAL A 282 12.07 -2.18 -2.92
C VAL A 282 13.02 -1.73 -1.79
N PRO A 283 14.23 -2.33 -1.60
CA PRO A 283 15.14 -1.90 -0.52
C PRO A 283 15.55 -0.42 -0.62
N PHE A 284 15.66 0.15 -1.81
CA PHE A 284 15.99 1.56 -1.99
C PHE A 284 14.79 2.49 -1.80
N SER A 285 13.58 2.04 -2.15
CA SER A 285 12.38 2.88 -2.14
C SER A 285 11.54 2.77 -0.87
N HIS A 286 11.49 1.59 -0.25
CA HIS A 286 10.62 1.29 0.91
C HIS A 286 11.35 0.49 2.00
N PRO A 287 12.51 0.95 2.52
CA PRO A 287 13.29 0.21 3.52
C PRO A 287 12.52 0.02 4.83
N GLU A 288 11.73 1.02 5.27
CA GLU A 288 10.92 0.98 6.48
C GLU A 288 9.84 -0.11 6.40
N LEU A 289 9.22 -0.27 5.23
CA LEU A 289 8.23 -1.33 4.99
C LEU A 289 8.87 -2.71 5.12
N LEU A 290 10.06 -2.91 4.53
CA LEU A 290 10.78 -4.18 4.61
C LEU A 290 11.17 -4.52 6.04
N ALA A 291 11.71 -3.55 6.78
CA ALA A 291 12.09 -3.74 8.17
C ALA A 291 10.85 -4.08 9.03
N THR A 292 9.76 -3.33 8.88
CA THR A 292 8.51 -3.57 9.61
C THR A 292 7.91 -4.94 9.27
N ALA A 293 7.80 -5.27 7.99
CA ALA A 293 7.22 -6.53 7.55
C ALA A 293 8.02 -7.75 8.05
N THR A 294 9.35 -7.64 8.02
CA THR A 294 10.25 -8.69 8.54
C THR A 294 10.09 -8.83 10.06
N THR A 295 10.07 -7.72 10.79
CA THR A 295 9.90 -7.70 12.25
C THR A 295 8.55 -8.29 12.68
N GLU A 296 7.45 -7.88 12.03
CA GLU A 296 6.10 -8.40 12.34
C GLU A 296 6.00 -9.92 12.14
N LEU A 297 6.66 -10.47 11.11
CA LEU A 297 6.71 -11.91 10.90
C LEU A 297 7.50 -12.61 12.01
N ILE A 298 8.70 -12.12 12.34
CA ILE A 298 9.54 -12.67 13.41
C ILE A 298 8.80 -12.68 14.75
N ASP A 299 8.19 -11.54 15.12
CA ASP A 299 7.44 -11.42 16.38
C ASP A 299 6.28 -12.42 16.47
N SER A 300 5.53 -12.56 15.39
CA SER A 300 4.43 -13.51 15.34
C SER A 300 4.90 -14.97 15.46
N LEU A 301 6.05 -15.30 14.88
CA LEU A 301 6.63 -16.63 14.99
C LEU A 301 7.21 -16.90 16.37
N ALA A 302 7.68 -15.85 17.06
CA ALA A 302 8.12 -15.90 18.46
C ALA A 302 6.94 -15.94 19.47
N GLY A 303 5.68 -15.93 19.00
CA GLY A 303 4.48 -16.07 19.84
C GLY A 303 3.82 -14.75 20.23
N ALA A 304 4.31 -13.60 19.75
CA ALA A 304 3.60 -12.34 19.94
C ALA A 304 2.31 -12.29 19.11
N PRO A 305 1.26 -11.56 19.56
CA PRO A 305 0.06 -11.37 18.76
C PRO A 305 0.40 -10.82 17.37
N ALA A 306 -0.05 -11.50 16.33
CA ALA A 306 0.24 -11.08 14.97
C ALA A 306 -0.25 -9.64 14.72
N ALA A 307 0.60 -8.80 14.17
CA ALA A 307 0.25 -7.43 13.79
C ALA A 307 -0.86 -7.42 12.74
N ARG A 308 -1.68 -6.34 12.71
CA ARG A 308 -2.80 -6.20 11.75
C ARG A 308 -2.35 -6.42 10.30
N GLY A 309 -1.23 -5.81 9.90
CA GLY A 309 -0.69 -5.95 8.56
C GLY A 309 -0.29 -7.39 8.21
N LEU A 310 0.24 -8.14 9.17
CA LEU A 310 0.61 -9.54 8.99
C LEU A 310 -0.65 -10.43 8.90
N ARG A 311 -1.65 -10.25 9.80
CA ARG A 311 -2.91 -11.00 9.74
C ARG A 311 -3.62 -10.84 8.39
N ARG A 312 -3.63 -9.61 7.85
CA ARG A 312 -4.20 -9.31 6.53
C ARG A 312 -3.43 -9.96 5.38
N ALA A 313 -2.13 -10.11 5.53
CA ALA A 313 -1.26 -10.71 4.51
C ALA A 313 -1.36 -12.25 4.47
N GLU A 314 -1.90 -12.90 5.49
CA GLU A 314 -1.93 -14.36 5.61
C GLU A 314 -2.84 -14.99 4.55
N ILE A 315 -2.27 -15.87 3.74
CA ILE A 315 -2.99 -16.57 2.67
C ILE A 315 -3.74 -17.76 3.24
N GLY A 316 -5.02 -17.88 2.86
CA GLY A 316 -5.90 -18.95 3.34
C GLY A 316 -6.67 -18.60 4.61
N ARG A 317 -6.40 -17.47 5.25
CA ARG A 317 -7.19 -16.97 6.36
C ARG A 317 -8.61 -16.62 5.90
N VAL A 318 -9.61 -17.22 6.53
CA VAL A 318 -11.02 -16.89 6.31
C VAL A 318 -11.42 -15.78 7.28
N GLY A 319 -11.93 -14.68 6.77
CA GLY A 319 -12.35 -13.54 7.57
C GLY A 319 -13.42 -12.71 6.87
N ALA A 320 -14.00 -11.76 7.59
CA ALA A 320 -14.92 -10.78 7.00
C ALA A 320 -14.17 -9.89 5.97
N PRO A 321 -14.87 -9.29 4.99
CA PRO A 321 -14.22 -8.57 3.87
C PRO A 321 -13.26 -7.45 4.27
N PHE A 322 -13.51 -6.79 5.41
CA PHE A 322 -12.66 -5.73 5.95
C PHE A 322 -11.99 -6.12 7.28
N ALA A 323 -11.91 -7.42 7.58
CA ALA A 323 -11.18 -7.89 8.75
C ALA A 323 -9.74 -7.36 8.72
N ASP A 324 -9.26 -6.93 9.90
CA ASP A 324 -7.92 -6.37 10.07
C ASP A 324 -7.63 -5.07 9.27
N GLN A 325 -8.66 -4.34 8.87
CA GLN A 325 -8.53 -3.00 8.29
C GLN A 325 -8.93 -1.93 9.31
N LEU A 326 -8.20 -0.82 9.31
CA LEU A 326 -8.50 0.38 10.08
C LEU A 326 -9.18 1.40 9.20
N VAL A 327 -10.38 1.84 9.61
CA VAL A 327 -11.17 2.86 8.91
C VAL A 327 -11.27 4.10 9.79
N VAL A 328 -10.78 5.25 9.31
CA VAL A 328 -10.93 6.56 9.97
C VAL A 328 -12.05 7.32 9.28
N ILE A 329 -13.02 7.82 10.07
CA ILE A 329 -14.21 8.50 9.56
C ILE A 329 -14.39 9.84 10.28
N THR A 330 -14.39 10.95 9.54
CA THR A 330 -14.75 12.27 10.07
C THR A 330 -16.26 12.51 9.95
N GLY A 331 -16.86 13.20 10.94
CA GLY A 331 -18.30 13.34 11.01
C GLY A 331 -19.02 12.02 11.28
N GLY A 332 -18.41 11.16 12.11
CA GLY A 332 -18.87 9.80 12.41
C GLY A 332 -20.00 9.71 13.42
N GLY A 333 -20.37 10.82 14.07
CA GLY A 333 -21.37 10.85 15.13
C GLY A 333 -22.81 10.72 14.63
N SER A 334 -23.12 10.98 13.37
CA SER A 334 -24.49 10.93 12.86
C SER A 334 -24.57 10.67 11.35
N GLY A 335 -25.79 10.45 10.85
CA GLY A 335 -26.14 10.42 9.43
C GLY A 335 -25.30 9.45 8.60
N ILE A 336 -24.74 9.93 7.48
CA ILE A 336 -23.96 9.09 6.55
C ILE A 336 -22.70 8.54 7.24
N GLY A 337 -22.02 9.34 8.07
CA GLY A 337 -20.82 8.91 8.78
C GLY A 337 -21.09 7.77 9.75
N ARG A 338 -22.14 7.89 10.59
CA ARG A 338 -22.57 6.82 11.52
C ARG A 338 -22.88 5.52 10.78
N ASP A 339 -23.76 5.58 9.76
CA ASP A 339 -24.14 4.36 9.03
C ASP A 339 -23.00 3.76 8.23
N THR A 340 -22.06 4.58 7.77
CA THR A 340 -20.84 4.09 7.11
C THR A 340 -19.94 3.35 8.11
N ALA A 341 -19.78 3.90 9.31
CA ALA A 341 -19.04 3.25 10.39
C ALA A 341 -19.62 1.88 10.74
N LEU A 342 -20.95 1.81 10.96
CA LEU A 342 -21.65 0.55 11.22
C LEU A 342 -21.49 -0.45 10.06
N SER A 343 -21.57 0.02 8.80
CA SER A 343 -21.45 -0.85 7.64
C SER A 343 -20.06 -1.48 7.48
N PHE A 344 -18.99 -0.73 7.77
CA PHE A 344 -17.62 -1.27 7.79
C PHE A 344 -17.38 -2.17 9.01
N ALA A 345 -17.85 -1.78 10.20
CA ALA A 345 -17.70 -2.57 11.42
C ALA A 345 -18.35 -3.96 11.30
N ARG A 346 -19.57 -4.05 10.74
CA ARG A 346 -20.25 -5.32 10.45
C ARG A 346 -19.47 -6.22 9.50
N ARG A 347 -18.54 -5.66 8.73
CA ARG A 347 -17.66 -6.39 7.82
C ARG A 347 -16.25 -6.61 8.41
N GLY A 348 -16.11 -6.40 9.72
CA GLY A 348 -14.91 -6.74 10.47
C GLY A 348 -13.85 -5.65 10.57
N ALA A 349 -14.12 -4.42 10.08
CA ALA A 349 -13.20 -3.32 10.23
C ALA A 349 -13.16 -2.79 11.68
N GLU A 350 -11.99 -2.33 12.10
CA GLU A 350 -11.82 -1.48 13.28
C GLU A 350 -12.04 -0.02 12.87
N ILE A 351 -12.81 0.73 13.66
CA ILE A 351 -13.30 2.05 13.30
C ILE A 351 -12.71 3.12 14.23
N VAL A 352 -12.18 4.19 13.68
CA VAL A 352 -11.91 5.44 14.38
C VAL A 352 -12.95 6.48 13.94
N LEU A 353 -13.72 6.97 14.89
CA LEU A 353 -14.77 7.97 14.71
C LEU A 353 -14.28 9.33 15.22
N SER A 354 -14.28 10.32 14.36
CA SER A 354 -13.96 11.69 14.74
C SER A 354 -15.16 12.59 14.42
N ASP A 355 -15.61 13.36 15.41
CA ASP A 355 -16.72 14.30 15.26
C ASP A 355 -16.49 15.50 16.17
N ILE A 356 -17.02 16.67 15.78
CA ILE A 356 -17.01 17.85 16.67
C ILE A 356 -17.91 17.61 17.90
N ASP A 357 -18.93 16.78 17.75
CA ASP A 357 -19.77 16.26 18.82
C ASP A 357 -19.25 14.89 19.31
N LEU A 358 -18.40 14.93 20.32
CA LEU A 358 -17.84 13.73 20.92
C LEU A 358 -18.93 12.79 21.51
N VAL A 359 -20.04 13.33 21.99
CA VAL A 359 -21.13 12.52 22.55
C VAL A 359 -21.74 11.66 21.47
N ALA A 360 -22.07 12.27 20.32
CA ALA A 360 -22.61 11.56 19.18
C ALA A 360 -21.63 10.53 18.59
N ALA A 361 -20.31 10.82 18.61
CA ALA A 361 -19.29 9.87 18.21
C ALA A 361 -19.22 8.66 19.16
N LYS A 362 -19.30 8.89 20.47
CA LYS A 362 -19.33 7.83 21.49
C LYS A 362 -20.58 6.94 21.36
N GLU A 363 -21.76 7.54 21.16
CA GLU A 363 -23.00 6.78 20.88
C GLU A 363 -22.81 5.85 19.68
N THR A 364 -22.17 6.32 18.61
CA THR A 364 -21.89 5.49 17.44
C THR A 364 -20.92 4.35 17.78
N ALA A 365 -19.89 4.61 18.59
CA ALA A 365 -18.95 3.58 19.02
C ALA A 365 -19.64 2.52 19.90
N GLU A 366 -20.56 2.93 20.78
CA GLU A 366 -21.37 2.01 21.60
C GLU A 366 -22.28 1.13 20.74
N LEU A 367 -22.90 1.68 19.69
CA LEU A 367 -23.68 0.89 18.75
C LEU A 367 -22.83 -0.17 18.04
N ILE A 368 -21.61 0.19 17.64
CA ILE A 368 -20.67 -0.76 17.03
C ILE A 368 -20.25 -1.84 18.03
N ALA A 369 -19.95 -1.46 19.27
CA ALA A 369 -19.59 -2.40 20.32
C ALA A 369 -20.73 -3.36 20.68
N ALA A 370 -21.97 -2.88 20.67
CA ALA A 370 -23.16 -3.71 20.90
C ALA A 370 -23.35 -4.78 19.80
N GLU A 371 -22.85 -4.55 18.60
CA GLU A 371 -22.83 -5.53 17.50
C GLU A 371 -21.52 -6.38 17.47
N GLY A 372 -20.66 -6.26 18.50
CA GLY A 372 -19.41 -7.03 18.60
C GLY A 372 -18.24 -6.44 17.79
N GLY A 373 -18.37 -5.24 17.24
CA GLY A 373 -17.30 -4.53 16.54
C GLY A 373 -16.38 -3.74 17.48
N VAL A 374 -15.31 -3.16 16.93
CA VAL A 374 -14.35 -2.34 17.65
C VAL A 374 -14.38 -0.92 17.07
N ALA A 375 -14.59 0.08 17.95
CA ALA A 375 -14.58 1.49 17.55
C ALA A 375 -14.01 2.39 18.65
N HIS A 376 -13.37 3.48 18.21
CA HIS A 376 -12.74 4.49 19.06
C HIS A 376 -13.29 5.86 18.68
N ALA A 377 -13.72 6.66 19.66
CA ALA A 377 -14.34 7.97 19.44
C ALA A 377 -13.43 9.11 19.89
N TYR A 378 -13.29 10.12 19.03
CA TYR A 378 -12.47 11.32 19.25
C TYR A 378 -13.27 12.60 18.95
N SER A 379 -12.97 13.66 19.70
CA SER A 379 -13.40 15.02 19.33
C SER A 379 -12.49 15.58 18.26
N LEU A 380 -13.05 16.23 17.23
CA LEU A 380 -12.26 16.84 16.16
C LEU A 380 -13.05 17.92 15.42
N ASP A 381 -12.53 19.15 15.38
CA ASP A 381 -12.91 20.14 14.39
C ASP A 381 -12.05 19.99 13.13
N VAL A 382 -12.62 19.45 12.07
CA VAL A 382 -11.91 19.23 10.80
C VAL A 382 -11.44 20.52 10.13
N SER A 383 -12.00 21.68 10.52
CA SER A 383 -11.64 22.99 9.96
C SER A 383 -10.35 23.57 10.55
N ASP A 384 -9.86 23.01 11.66
CA ASP A 384 -8.58 23.38 12.28
C ASP A 384 -7.47 22.42 11.81
N GLU A 385 -6.53 22.94 11.03
CA GLU A 385 -5.42 22.17 10.46
C GLU A 385 -4.50 21.60 11.56
N THR A 386 -4.28 22.36 12.64
CA THR A 386 -3.40 21.96 13.75
C THR A 386 -4.04 20.83 14.56
N GLU A 387 -5.33 20.93 14.83
CA GLU A 387 -6.09 19.90 15.54
C GLU A 387 -6.14 18.60 14.71
N VAL A 388 -6.36 18.69 13.39
CA VAL A 388 -6.34 17.52 12.52
C VAL A 388 -4.96 16.86 12.48
N ALA A 389 -3.88 17.64 12.46
CA ALA A 389 -2.52 17.08 12.47
C ALA A 389 -2.24 16.33 13.79
N ALA A 390 -2.51 16.95 14.93
CA ALA A 390 -2.34 16.33 16.25
C ALA A 390 -3.21 15.08 16.43
N HIS A 391 -4.46 15.15 15.95
CA HIS A 391 -5.36 14.00 15.93
C HIS A 391 -4.83 12.84 15.08
N ALA A 392 -4.32 13.12 13.88
CA ALA A 392 -3.74 12.10 13.03
C ALA A 392 -2.54 11.42 13.69
N ASP A 393 -1.63 12.19 14.31
CA ASP A 393 -0.49 11.65 15.05
C ASP A 393 -0.94 10.74 16.20
N ALA A 394 -1.93 11.18 16.99
CA ALA A 394 -2.47 10.39 18.10
C ALA A 394 -3.14 9.07 17.62
N VAL A 395 -3.94 9.13 16.56
CA VAL A 395 -4.59 7.96 15.97
C VAL A 395 -3.55 6.98 15.42
N ILE A 396 -2.55 7.48 14.70
CA ILE A 396 -1.50 6.63 14.12
C ILE A 396 -0.67 5.97 15.23
N ALA A 397 -0.36 6.69 16.28
CA ALA A 397 0.38 6.16 17.43
C ALA A 397 -0.41 5.06 18.18
N ALA A 398 -1.73 5.24 18.34
CA ALA A 398 -2.58 4.32 19.09
C ALA A 398 -3.08 3.13 18.28
N HIS A 399 -3.40 3.34 17.01
CA HIS A 399 -4.11 2.36 16.16
C HIS A 399 -3.37 2.01 14.87
N GLY A 400 -2.29 2.72 14.54
CA GLY A 400 -1.55 2.58 13.28
C GLY A 400 -2.15 3.40 12.13
N VAL A 401 -1.47 3.36 10.98
CA VAL A 401 -1.89 4.07 9.76
C VAL A 401 -3.17 3.45 9.20
N PRO A 402 -4.21 4.25 8.90
CA PRO A 402 -5.46 3.72 8.38
C PRO A 402 -5.31 3.08 6.99
N ASP A 403 -6.16 2.12 6.71
CA ASP A 403 -6.32 1.50 5.39
C ASP A 403 -7.36 2.26 4.56
N ILE A 404 -8.35 2.85 5.24
CA ILE A 404 -9.42 3.61 4.61
C ILE A 404 -9.62 4.91 5.39
N LEU A 405 -9.53 6.04 4.69
CA LEU A 405 -9.89 7.36 5.20
C LEU A 405 -11.22 7.79 4.58
N ILE A 406 -12.19 8.21 5.40
CA ILE A 406 -13.48 8.73 4.94
C ILE A 406 -13.65 10.15 5.45
N ASN A 407 -13.44 11.12 4.58
CA ASN A 407 -13.69 12.54 4.81
C ASN A 407 -15.17 12.82 4.58
N ASN A 408 -15.99 12.64 5.63
CA ASN A 408 -17.43 12.77 5.56
C ASN A 408 -17.96 14.04 6.26
N ALA A 409 -17.24 14.60 7.23
CA ALA A 409 -17.64 15.81 7.93
C ALA A 409 -18.04 16.94 6.97
N GLY A 410 -19.15 17.61 7.24
CA GLY A 410 -19.62 18.69 6.40
C GLY A 410 -20.90 19.34 6.92
N ILE A 411 -21.10 20.57 6.51
CA ILE A 411 -22.24 21.43 6.91
C ILE A 411 -23.01 21.92 5.70
N GLY A 412 -24.33 22.16 5.90
CA GLY A 412 -25.20 22.75 4.91
C GLY A 412 -25.29 24.27 5.06
N GLN A 413 -25.47 24.97 3.93
CA GLN A 413 -25.80 26.38 3.89
C GLN A 413 -26.73 26.63 2.70
N ALA A 414 -27.75 27.45 2.88
CA ALA A 414 -28.66 27.93 1.86
C ALA A 414 -28.95 29.43 2.05
N GLY A 415 -29.25 30.16 0.99
CA GLY A 415 -29.52 31.57 0.97
C GLY A 415 -29.04 32.22 -0.32
N ASP A 416 -29.63 33.34 -0.71
CA ASP A 416 -29.16 34.08 -1.89
C ASP A 416 -27.76 34.64 -1.61
N PHE A 417 -26.92 34.72 -2.67
CA PHE A 417 -25.51 35.06 -2.52
C PHE A 417 -25.25 36.38 -1.81
N PHE A 418 -26.04 37.42 -2.17
CA PHE A 418 -25.87 38.74 -1.57
C PHE A 418 -26.33 38.83 -0.11
N ASP A 419 -27.17 37.91 0.34
CA ASP A 419 -27.64 37.80 1.71
C ASP A 419 -26.78 36.86 2.57
N THR A 420 -25.81 36.18 1.96
CA THR A 420 -24.90 35.30 2.66
C THR A 420 -23.67 36.05 3.14
N PRO A 421 -23.46 36.19 4.47
CA PRO A 421 -22.25 36.84 4.99
C PRO A 421 -20.97 36.15 4.53
N ALA A 422 -19.91 36.91 4.26
CA ALA A 422 -18.61 36.37 3.88
C ALA A 422 -18.10 35.35 4.91
N THR A 423 -18.27 35.62 6.20
CA THR A 423 -17.89 34.73 7.31
C THR A 423 -18.59 33.37 7.25
N GLU A 424 -19.85 33.34 6.81
CA GLU A 424 -20.59 32.08 6.67
C GLU A 424 -20.14 31.32 5.41
N PHE A 425 -19.88 32.02 4.30
CA PHE A 425 -19.27 31.42 3.13
C PHE A 425 -17.92 30.77 3.45
N ASP A 426 -17.05 31.52 4.15
CA ASP A 426 -15.73 31.03 4.57
C ASP A 426 -15.83 29.85 5.55
N ARG A 427 -16.81 29.86 6.47
CA ARG A 427 -17.06 28.73 7.37
C ARG A 427 -17.40 27.46 6.60
N VAL A 428 -18.26 27.56 5.59
CA VAL A 428 -18.64 26.42 4.73
C VAL A 428 -17.42 25.89 3.96
N MET A 429 -16.60 26.79 3.42
CA MET A 429 -15.37 26.39 2.70
C MET A 429 -14.36 25.72 3.64
N ARG A 430 -14.13 26.26 4.83
CA ARG A 430 -13.19 25.68 5.79
C ARG A 430 -13.60 24.28 6.24
N VAL A 431 -14.88 24.07 6.55
CA VAL A 431 -15.36 22.75 6.98
C VAL A 431 -15.40 21.78 5.81
N ASN A 432 -16.12 22.11 4.72
CA ASN A 432 -16.45 21.17 3.66
C ASN A 432 -15.27 20.85 2.73
N LEU A 433 -14.40 21.81 2.47
CA LEU A 433 -13.20 21.65 1.64
C LEU A 433 -11.94 21.55 2.48
N GLY A 434 -11.73 22.48 3.41
CA GLY A 434 -10.56 22.48 4.30
C GLY A 434 -10.43 21.17 5.07
N GLY A 435 -11.52 20.69 5.68
CA GLY A 435 -11.53 19.41 6.39
C GLY A 435 -11.12 18.22 5.53
N VAL A 436 -11.57 18.17 4.27
CA VAL A 436 -11.15 17.13 3.30
C VAL A 436 -9.65 17.24 2.99
N ILE A 437 -9.17 18.46 2.74
CA ILE A 437 -7.74 18.71 2.46
C ILE A 437 -6.88 18.31 3.67
N ASN A 438 -7.28 18.70 4.88
CA ASN A 438 -6.55 18.40 6.11
C ASN A 438 -6.44 16.88 6.35
N GLY A 439 -7.56 16.16 6.21
CA GLY A 439 -7.56 14.70 6.33
C GLY A 439 -6.67 14.02 5.28
N CYS A 440 -6.75 14.45 4.01
CA CYS A 440 -5.91 13.91 2.95
C CYS A 440 -4.41 14.24 3.17
N ARG A 441 -4.09 15.45 3.66
CA ARG A 441 -2.71 15.90 3.90
C ARG A 441 -2.05 15.13 5.05
N THR A 442 -2.79 14.77 6.08
CA THR A 442 -2.28 14.05 7.25
C THR A 442 -2.34 12.52 7.04
N PHE A 443 -3.51 11.93 7.11
CA PHE A 443 -3.67 10.48 6.94
C PHE A 443 -3.27 9.98 5.55
N GLY A 444 -3.62 10.71 4.48
CA GLY A 444 -3.25 10.33 3.11
C GLY A 444 -1.73 10.32 2.91
N LYS A 445 -1.00 11.28 3.51
CA LYS A 445 0.47 11.26 3.51
C LYS A 445 1.01 10.03 4.23
N ALA A 446 0.54 9.73 5.43
CA ALA A 446 0.96 8.55 6.18
C ALA A 446 0.67 7.24 5.44
N MET A 447 -0.49 7.14 4.76
CA MET A 447 -0.82 5.99 3.90
C MET A 447 0.16 5.85 2.73
N ALA A 448 0.54 6.95 2.09
CA ALA A 448 1.50 6.96 1.00
C ALA A 448 2.92 6.56 1.46
N GLU A 449 3.34 7.04 2.62
CA GLU A 449 4.62 6.70 3.25
C GLU A 449 4.67 5.24 3.71
N ARG A 450 3.56 4.69 4.22
CA ARG A 450 3.45 3.26 4.55
C ARG A 450 3.66 2.34 3.34
N GLY A 451 3.31 2.78 2.12
CA GLY A 451 3.53 2.05 0.88
C GLY A 451 2.65 0.80 0.65
N LEU A 452 1.67 0.53 1.52
CA LEU A 452 0.75 -0.61 1.41
C LEU A 452 -0.52 -0.28 0.62
N GLY A 453 -0.60 0.92 0.02
CA GLY A 453 -1.81 1.41 -0.62
C GLY A 453 -2.94 1.72 0.36
N GLY A 454 -4.16 1.81 -0.14
CA GLY A 454 -5.37 2.08 0.66
C GLY A 454 -6.43 2.84 -0.11
N HIS A 455 -7.44 3.37 0.62
CA HIS A 455 -8.57 4.06 0.03
C HIS A 455 -8.84 5.40 0.74
N ILE A 456 -9.08 6.46 -0.04
CA ILE A 456 -9.56 7.75 0.45
C ILE A 456 -10.94 7.99 -0.15
N VAL A 457 -11.94 8.19 0.69
CA VAL A 457 -13.32 8.48 0.31
C VAL A 457 -13.64 9.92 0.68
N ASN A 458 -13.93 10.76 -0.30
CA ASN A 458 -14.29 12.16 -0.09
C ASN A 458 -15.78 12.38 -0.38
N LEU A 459 -16.53 12.88 0.61
CA LEU A 459 -17.94 13.19 0.47
C LEU A 459 -18.14 14.55 -0.21
N SER A 460 -18.41 14.50 -1.52
CA SER A 460 -18.91 15.62 -2.30
C SER A 460 -20.44 15.68 -2.22
N SER A 461 -21.12 16.04 -3.28
CA SER A 461 -22.58 16.12 -3.40
C SER A 461 -22.99 16.17 -4.87
N MET A 462 -24.25 15.85 -5.16
CA MET A 462 -24.90 16.18 -6.45
C MET A 462 -24.78 17.70 -6.77
N ALA A 463 -24.74 18.55 -5.74
CA ALA A 463 -24.56 20.00 -5.89
C ALA A 463 -23.24 20.37 -6.58
N ALA A 464 -22.25 19.48 -6.61
CA ALA A 464 -20.97 19.71 -7.28
C ALA A 464 -21.10 19.88 -8.81
N TYR A 465 -22.11 19.28 -9.41
CA TYR A 465 -22.36 19.32 -10.85
C TYR A 465 -23.80 19.71 -11.21
N SER A 466 -24.57 20.18 -10.22
CA SER A 466 -25.94 20.63 -10.37
C SER A 466 -26.08 22.02 -9.77
N PRO A 467 -25.83 23.11 -10.53
CA PRO A 467 -25.97 24.46 -10.03
C PRO A 467 -27.42 24.70 -9.60
N GLN A 468 -27.62 25.38 -8.46
CA GLN A 468 -28.91 25.67 -7.87
C GLN A 468 -28.89 27.05 -7.25
N ARG A 469 -29.98 27.82 -7.42
CA ARG A 469 -30.15 29.12 -6.78
C ARG A 469 -30.18 28.95 -5.25
N GLY A 470 -29.51 29.82 -4.53
CA GLY A 470 -29.48 29.81 -3.08
C GLY A 470 -28.55 28.78 -2.45
N PHE A 471 -27.67 28.13 -3.21
CA PHE A 471 -26.72 27.16 -2.71
C PHE A 471 -25.26 27.47 -3.11
N SER A 472 -24.94 28.75 -3.38
CA SER A 472 -23.64 29.16 -3.92
C SER A 472 -22.44 28.70 -3.07
N ALA A 473 -22.44 28.93 -1.76
CA ALA A 473 -21.34 28.51 -0.89
C ALA A 473 -21.24 26.98 -0.80
N TYR A 474 -22.34 26.30 -0.56
CA TYR A 474 -22.36 24.84 -0.46
C TYR A 474 -21.94 24.16 -1.76
N ALA A 475 -22.56 24.56 -2.89
CA ALA A 475 -22.23 23.97 -4.19
C ALA A 475 -20.77 24.22 -4.60
N THR A 476 -20.25 25.44 -4.35
CA THR A 476 -18.84 25.76 -4.58
C THR A 476 -17.92 24.85 -3.77
N SER A 477 -18.18 24.67 -2.45
CA SER A 477 -17.39 23.81 -1.62
C SER A 477 -17.38 22.34 -2.10
N LYS A 478 -18.56 21.82 -2.51
CA LYS A 478 -18.67 20.44 -2.99
C LYS A 478 -18.11 20.23 -4.39
N SER A 479 -18.16 21.25 -5.27
CA SER A 479 -17.47 21.25 -6.56
C SER A 479 -15.95 21.25 -6.38
N ALA A 480 -15.45 22.02 -5.42
CA ALA A 480 -14.03 22.04 -5.08
C ALA A 480 -13.55 20.67 -4.56
N VAL A 481 -14.32 20.02 -3.67
CA VAL A 481 -14.02 18.65 -3.21
C VAL A 481 -14.01 17.66 -4.38
N PHE A 482 -14.95 17.80 -5.33
CA PHE A 482 -15.01 16.92 -6.50
C PHE A 482 -13.73 17.04 -7.35
N MET A 483 -13.37 18.26 -7.74
CA MET A 483 -12.17 18.51 -8.56
C MET A 483 -10.87 18.18 -7.79
N PHE A 484 -10.77 18.53 -6.52
CA PHE A 484 -9.64 18.17 -5.66
C PHE A 484 -9.45 16.64 -5.63
N SER A 485 -10.54 15.88 -5.50
CA SER A 485 -10.47 14.41 -5.50
C SER A 485 -9.98 13.84 -6.82
N ASP A 486 -10.33 14.46 -7.95
CA ASP A 486 -9.85 14.04 -9.28
C ASP A 486 -8.35 14.30 -9.45
N CYS A 487 -7.85 15.46 -9.01
CA CYS A 487 -6.41 15.79 -9.00
C CYS A 487 -5.65 14.82 -8.08
N LEU A 488 -6.13 14.65 -6.84
CA LEU A 488 -5.50 13.78 -5.86
C LEU A 488 -5.44 12.31 -6.33
N ARG A 489 -6.45 11.84 -7.04
CA ARG A 489 -6.47 10.50 -7.66
C ARG A 489 -5.33 10.31 -8.65
N ALA A 490 -5.08 11.32 -9.47
CA ALA A 490 -3.97 11.27 -10.42
C ALA A 490 -2.61 11.27 -9.71
N GLU A 491 -2.45 12.08 -8.65
CA GLU A 491 -1.22 12.16 -7.87
C GLU A 491 -0.92 10.88 -7.07
N LEU A 492 -1.95 10.22 -6.55
CA LEU A 492 -1.81 9.04 -5.69
C LEU A 492 -1.89 7.70 -6.45
N ALA A 493 -2.17 7.71 -7.75
CA ALA A 493 -2.25 6.48 -8.56
C ALA A 493 -0.97 5.62 -8.45
N GLY A 494 0.20 6.27 -8.46
CA GLY A 494 1.49 5.60 -8.30
C GLY A 494 1.77 5.11 -6.87
N LYS A 495 0.99 5.51 -5.87
CA LYS A 495 1.13 5.10 -4.46
C LYS A 495 0.20 3.95 -4.07
N GLY A 496 -0.59 3.42 -5.02
CA GLY A 496 -1.58 2.37 -4.75
C GLY A 496 -2.75 2.84 -3.88
N ILE A 497 -2.98 4.15 -3.78
CA ILE A 497 -4.09 4.72 -3.02
C ILE A 497 -5.20 5.11 -3.98
N SER A 498 -6.36 4.47 -3.82
CA SER A 498 -7.56 4.76 -4.60
C SER A 498 -8.34 5.91 -3.97
N VAL A 499 -8.74 6.90 -4.78
CA VAL A 499 -9.54 8.04 -4.32
C VAL A 499 -10.96 7.94 -4.88
N HIS A 500 -11.95 7.92 -4.00
CA HIS A 500 -13.37 7.77 -4.30
C HIS A 500 -14.11 9.07 -4.01
N THR A 501 -14.79 9.64 -5.01
CA THR A 501 -15.63 10.83 -4.86
C THR A 501 -17.08 10.41 -4.78
N VAL A 502 -17.67 10.49 -3.59
CA VAL A 502 -19.07 10.11 -3.36
C VAL A 502 -19.96 11.35 -3.46
N CYS A 503 -20.98 11.27 -4.29
CA CYS A 503 -21.89 12.37 -4.59
C CYS A 503 -23.35 12.03 -4.21
N PRO A 504 -23.73 12.17 -2.93
CA PRO A 504 -25.11 12.01 -2.52
C PRO A 504 -26.01 13.08 -3.15
N GLY A 505 -27.24 12.70 -3.49
CA GLY A 505 -28.32 13.64 -3.80
C GLY A 505 -29.11 13.98 -2.54
N ILE A 506 -30.44 13.90 -2.63
CA ILE A 506 -31.35 14.18 -1.52
C ILE A 506 -31.39 12.95 -0.59
N VAL A 507 -30.70 13.03 0.54
CA VAL A 507 -30.60 11.98 1.58
C VAL A 507 -31.08 12.55 2.91
N HIS A 508 -31.96 11.83 3.60
CA HIS A 508 -32.46 12.25 4.91
C HIS A 508 -31.37 12.06 5.98
N THR A 509 -30.77 13.17 6.42
CA THR A 509 -29.73 13.24 7.45
C THR A 509 -29.92 14.49 8.30
N ASN A 510 -29.21 14.59 9.41
CA ASN A 510 -29.22 15.78 10.28
C ASN A 510 -28.66 17.04 9.59
N ILE A 511 -28.04 16.93 8.41
CA ILE A 511 -27.53 18.09 7.66
C ILE A 511 -28.64 19.09 7.35
N VAL A 512 -29.86 18.61 7.09
CA VAL A 512 -31.04 19.45 6.77
C VAL A 512 -31.44 20.26 8.01
N ALA A 513 -31.53 19.60 9.16
CA ALA A 513 -31.88 20.25 10.42
C ALA A 513 -30.81 21.27 10.85
N ASN A 514 -29.55 21.05 10.47
CA ASN A 514 -28.39 21.88 10.81
C ASN A 514 -28.01 22.87 9.68
N THR A 515 -28.76 22.89 8.57
CA THR A 515 -28.50 23.84 7.46
C THR A 515 -28.87 25.25 7.93
N ARG A 516 -27.92 26.17 7.81
CA ARG A 516 -28.15 27.60 8.04
C ARG A 516 -28.76 28.25 6.78
N PHE A 517 -29.75 29.07 6.99
CA PHE A 517 -30.42 29.84 5.91
C PHE A 517 -30.08 31.32 6.10
N SER A 518 -29.25 31.87 5.20
CA SER A 518 -28.88 33.28 5.21
C SER A 518 -30.02 34.16 4.67
N GLY A 519 -30.13 35.41 5.15
CA GLY A 519 -31.10 36.40 4.69
C GLY A 519 -32.50 36.26 5.27
N ILE A 520 -32.72 35.37 6.25
CA ILE A 520 -34.02 35.18 6.91
C ILE A 520 -33.91 35.16 8.43
N GLY A 521 -35.03 35.44 9.13
CA GLY A 521 -35.06 35.40 10.58
C GLY A 521 -35.10 33.97 11.15
N ALA A 522 -34.70 33.80 12.42
CA ALA A 522 -34.60 32.51 13.10
C ALA A 522 -35.91 31.66 13.07
N ASP A 523 -37.09 32.31 13.14
CA ASP A 523 -38.36 31.59 13.10
C ASP A 523 -38.68 31.05 11.69
N GLU A 524 -38.32 31.79 10.66
CA GLU A 524 -38.45 31.35 9.28
C GLU A 524 -37.45 30.24 8.96
N GLU A 525 -36.24 30.36 9.45
CA GLU A 525 -35.20 29.32 9.35
C GLU A 525 -35.70 28.00 9.94
N ARG A 526 -36.22 28.01 11.17
CA ARG A 526 -36.81 26.82 11.81
C ARG A 526 -37.94 26.22 10.99
N ARG A 527 -38.84 27.06 10.43
CA ARG A 527 -39.93 26.58 9.56
C ARG A 527 -39.42 25.93 8.29
N LYS A 528 -38.40 26.51 7.64
CA LYS A 528 -37.75 25.92 6.46
C LYS A 528 -37.06 24.60 6.79
N GLN A 529 -36.26 24.53 7.85
CA GLN A 529 -35.63 23.31 8.31
C GLN A 529 -36.64 22.18 8.52
N GLN A 530 -37.74 22.43 9.24
CA GLN A 530 -38.80 21.44 9.48
C GLN A 530 -39.52 21.01 8.18
N ARG A 531 -39.76 21.97 7.26
CA ARG A 531 -40.37 21.68 5.96
C ARG A 531 -39.48 20.76 5.12
N TYR A 532 -38.18 21.07 5.02
CA TYR A 532 -37.24 20.24 4.26
C TYR A 532 -37.01 18.90 4.91
N ASP A 533 -36.87 18.81 6.24
CA ASP A 533 -36.81 17.55 6.96
C ASP A 533 -37.98 16.63 6.63
N LYS A 534 -39.20 17.17 6.63
CA LYS A 534 -40.43 16.43 6.25
C LYS A 534 -40.37 15.93 4.81
N ILE A 535 -39.88 16.74 3.86
CA ILE A 535 -39.74 16.36 2.44
C ILE A 535 -38.70 15.23 2.30
N TYR A 536 -37.53 15.36 2.92
CA TYR A 536 -36.47 14.38 2.86
C TYR A 536 -36.88 13.06 3.52
N ARG A 537 -37.59 13.13 4.65
CA ARG A 537 -38.15 11.97 5.36
C ARG A 537 -39.16 11.21 4.50
N ARG A 538 -40.09 11.92 3.83
CA ARG A 538 -41.10 11.31 2.93
C ARG A 538 -40.45 10.56 1.76
N ARG A 539 -39.30 11.02 1.29
CA ARG A 539 -38.59 10.39 0.19
C ARG A 539 -38.03 9.03 0.55
N GLY A 540 -37.71 8.76 1.82
CA GLY A 540 -37.28 7.46 2.32
C GLY A 540 -35.91 7.00 1.82
N TYR A 541 -35.04 7.92 1.35
CA TYR A 541 -33.65 7.59 1.02
C TYR A 541 -32.77 7.88 2.23
N GLY A 542 -32.56 6.84 3.06
CA GLY A 542 -31.78 6.95 4.30
C GLY A 542 -30.27 6.85 4.08
N PRO A 543 -29.47 7.28 5.09
CA PRO A 543 -28.02 7.26 5.04
C PRO A 543 -27.43 5.84 4.93
N ALA A 544 -28.12 4.81 5.41
CA ALA A 544 -27.68 3.41 5.28
C ALA A 544 -27.48 2.98 3.81
N LYS A 545 -28.31 3.47 2.88
CA LYS A 545 -28.15 3.19 1.44
C LYS A 545 -26.90 3.87 0.87
N VAL A 546 -26.54 5.04 1.40
CA VAL A 546 -25.29 5.73 1.02
C VAL A 546 -24.10 4.96 1.54
N ALA A 547 -24.12 4.55 2.80
CA ALA A 547 -23.10 3.75 3.44
C ALA A 547 -22.79 2.47 2.66
N GLU A 548 -23.81 1.72 2.25
CA GLU A 548 -23.63 0.51 1.43
C GLU A 548 -22.98 0.81 0.06
N LEU A 549 -23.26 1.96 -0.54
CA LEU A 549 -22.62 2.35 -1.79
C LEU A 549 -21.17 2.83 -1.58
N ILE A 550 -20.85 3.43 -0.43
CA ILE A 550 -19.48 3.75 -0.04
C ILE A 550 -18.67 2.46 0.11
N VAL A 551 -19.18 1.49 0.88
CA VAL A 551 -18.52 0.18 1.04
C VAL A 551 -18.27 -0.48 -0.31
N ARG A 552 -19.30 -0.56 -1.16
CA ARG A 552 -19.16 -1.13 -2.52
C ARG A 552 -18.21 -0.34 -3.43
N ALA A 553 -18.08 0.96 -3.21
CA ALA A 553 -17.13 1.78 -3.96
C ALA A 553 -15.67 1.40 -3.62
N VAL A 554 -15.40 1.19 -2.34
CA VAL A 554 -14.11 0.71 -1.86
C VAL A 554 -13.83 -0.72 -2.37
N GLU A 555 -14.80 -1.66 -2.21
CA GLU A 555 -14.65 -3.05 -2.66
C GLU A 555 -14.40 -3.17 -4.19
N ARG A 556 -14.99 -2.28 -4.99
CA ARG A 556 -14.96 -2.34 -6.45
C ARG A 556 -14.07 -1.29 -7.10
N ASP A 557 -13.34 -0.56 -6.30
CA ASP A 557 -12.44 0.53 -6.71
C ASP A 557 -13.13 1.55 -7.66
N ARG A 558 -14.31 2.05 -7.28
CA ARG A 558 -15.06 3.01 -8.09
C ARG A 558 -14.66 4.44 -7.79
N SER A 559 -14.11 5.13 -8.75
CA SER A 559 -13.60 6.50 -8.60
C SER A 559 -14.67 7.54 -8.32
N ILE A 560 -15.81 7.50 -9.03
CA ILE A 560 -16.92 8.47 -8.90
C ILE A 560 -18.23 7.72 -8.62
N VAL A 561 -18.95 8.13 -7.57
CA VAL A 561 -20.13 7.42 -7.05
C VAL A 561 -21.29 8.38 -6.88
N PRO A 562 -22.05 8.68 -7.95
CA PRO A 562 -23.34 9.35 -7.83
C PRO A 562 -24.33 8.39 -7.15
N VAL A 563 -24.84 8.76 -5.96
CA VAL A 563 -25.53 7.82 -5.06
C VAL A 563 -26.99 7.63 -5.43
N THR A 564 -27.75 8.73 -5.45
CA THR A 564 -29.21 8.67 -5.68
C THR A 564 -29.54 8.65 -7.18
N PRO A 565 -30.75 8.21 -7.58
CA PRO A 565 -31.12 8.18 -9.00
C PRO A 565 -31.01 9.56 -9.68
N GLU A 566 -31.44 10.64 -9.01
CA GLU A 566 -31.31 11.99 -9.53
C GLU A 566 -29.84 12.45 -9.59
N ALA A 567 -29.00 12.07 -8.62
CA ALA A 567 -27.58 12.39 -8.69
C ALA A 567 -26.91 11.72 -9.89
N ARG A 568 -27.31 10.48 -10.22
CA ARG A 568 -26.83 9.77 -11.42
C ARG A 568 -27.29 10.45 -12.70
N LEU A 569 -28.59 10.73 -12.81
CA LEU A 569 -29.13 11.42 -13.96
C LEU A 569 -28.44 12.77 -14.16
N GLN A 570 -28.37 13.58 -13.11
CA GLN A 570 -27.79 14.92 -13.14
C GLN A 570 -26.29 14.87 -13.52
N TYR A 571 -25.53 13.87 -13.03
CA TYR A 571 -24.13 13.67 -13.40
C TYR A 571 -23.99 13.48 -14.91
N HIS A 572 -24.81 12.62 -15.52
CA HIS A 572 -24.77 12.38 -16.96
C HIS A 572 -25.27 13.59 -17.75
N VAL A 573 -26.39 14.23 -17.33
CA VAL A 573 -26.90 15.41 -18.00
C VAL A 573 -25.89 16.55 -17.97
N ASN A 574 -25.24 16.81 -16.84
CA ASN A 574 -24.18 17.83 -16.77
C ASN A 574 -22.98 17.51 -17.69
N ARG A 575 -22.66 16.24 -17.88
CA ARG A 575 -21.53 15.81 -18.73
C ARG A 575 -21.84 15.95 -20.23
N PHE A 576 -23.06 15.65 -20.64
CA PHE A 576 -23.43 15.61 -22.07
C PHE A 576 -24.23 16.82 -22.54
N ALA A 577 -24.95 17.52 -21.65
CA ALA A 577 -25.79 18.65 -21.94
C ALA A 577 -25.71 19.77 -20.87
N PRO A 578 -24.51 20.34 -20.59
CA PRO A 578 -24.32 21.31 -19.51
C PRO A 578 -25.15 22.59 -19.69
N ALA A 579 -25.46 22.97 -20.93
CA ALA A 579 -26.33 24.10 -21.23
C ALA A 579 -27.78 23.90 -20.72
N ALA A 580 -28.30 22.67 -20.81
CA ALA A 580 -29.63 22.35 -20.29
C ALA A 580 -29.67 22.48 -18.76
N VAL A 581 -28.63 22.01 -18.07
CA VAL A 581 -28.51 22.13 -16.61
C VAL A 581 -28.53 23.60 -16.18
N ARG A 582 -27.80 24.48 -16.84
CA ARG A 582 -27.75 25.93 -16.57
C ARG A 582 -29.11 26.58 -16.85
N PHE A 583 -29.73 26.23 -17.96
CA PHE A 583 -31.07 26.74 -18.32
C PHE A 583 -32.12 26.42 -17.26
N PHE A 584 -32.16 25.21 -16.74
CA PHE A 584 -33.07 24.82 -15.64
C PHE A 584 -32.73 25.52 -14.33
N ALA A 585 -31.43 25.65 -13.99
CA ALA A 585 -30.97 26.33 -12.77
C ALA A 585 -31.43 27.79 -12.70
N GLU A 586 -31.53 28.49 -13.84
CA GLU A 586 -32.02 29.87 -13.91
C GLU A 586 -33.53 29.99 -13.64
N ARG A 587 -34.32 28.94 -13.91
CA ARG A 587 -35.79 28.97 -13.89
C ARG A 587 -36.41 28.31 -12.67
N VAL A 588 -35.67 27.41 -12.02
CA VAL A 588 -36.19 26.68 -10.87
C VAL A 588 -35.56 27.23 -9.59
N LYS A 589 -36.37 27.80 -8.72
CA LYS A 589 -35.96 28.21 -7.37
C LYS A 589 -36.34 27.08 -6.40
N LEU A 590 -35.33 26.42 -5.82
CA LEU A 590 -35.53 25.32 -4.87
C LEU A 590 -35.55 25.76 -3.41
N THR A 591 -35.28 27.06 -3.14
CA THR A 591 -35.22 27.65 -1.79
C THR A 591 -36.39 28.57 -1.52
#